data_5b0d206b21880345860d8a0f10f70bfe
#
_entry.id   5b0d206b21880345860d8a0f10f70bfe
#
_cell.length_a   1.000
_cell.length_b   1.000
_cell.length_c   1.000
_cell.angle_alpha   90.00
_cell.angle_beta   90.00
_cell.angle_gamma   90.00
#
_symmetry.space_group_name_H-M   'P 1'
#
loop_
_entity.id
_entity.type
_entity.pdbx_description
1 polymer ?
#
loop_
_entity_poly.entity_id
_entity_poly.type
_entity_poly.pdbx_seq_one_letter_code
_entity_poly.pdbx_strand_id
1 'polypeptide(L)'
;MDETTKASIDRITIRFEKPTRIPSGQFASVFYDCYRLAPSELARLAADAIGDLDHDAFDVAVGLAYSGILFAAAVAGGRRVAIIQKDGQLFGPDLRGRKVVIVDDVVHTGGRLQTAAAKVAEEGGTVVGYVCIIDRSSGQLTGSESPLKAPLWSAFQAEM
;
A
#
# COMPACT_ATOMS: atom_id res chain seq x y z
N MET A 1 17.51 0.59 4.03
CA MET A 1 16.60 -0.32 4.79
C MET A 1 17.39 -0.92 5.92
N ASP A 2 16.88 -0.81 7.13
CA ASP A 2 17.57 -1.39 8.26
C ASP A 2 17.36 -2.91 8.33
N GLU A 3 18.18 -3.58 9.16
CA GLU A 3 18.11 -5.04 9.28
C GLU A 3 16.81 -5.55 9.89
N THR A 4 16.15 -4.73 10.70
CA THR A 4 14.88 -5.11 11.34
C THR A 4 13.75 -5.14 10.31
N THR A 5 13.70 -4.16 9.42
CA THR A 5 12.76 -4.15 8.29
C THR A 5 13.00 -5.33 7.37
N LYS A 6 14.27 -5.58 7.02
CA LYS A 6 14.64 -6.73 6.21
C LYS A 6 14.20 -8.04 6.83
N ALA A 7 14.42 -8.23 8.13
CA ALA A 7 14.01 -9.43 8.85
C ALA A 7 12.50 -9.64 8.83
N SER A 8 11.72 -8.56 8.97
CA SER A 8 10.26 -8.61 8.87
C SER A 8 9.81 -9.05 7.46
N ILE A 9 10.42 -8.48 6.42
CA ILE A 9 10.10 -8.84 5.03
C ILE A 9 10.49 -10.31 4.75
N ASP A 10 11.67 -10.73 5.16
CA ASP A 10 12.13 -12.12 4.95
C ASP A 10 11.18 -13.13 5.61
N ARG A 11 10.67 -12.81 6.80
CA ARG A 11 9.78 -13.69 7.56
C ARG A 11 8.42 -13.88 6.88
N ILE A 12 7.91 -12.87 6.16
CA ILE A 12 6.63 -12.96 5.46
C ILE A 12 6.78 -13.45 4.01
N THR A 13 8.01 -13.60 3.53
CA THR A 13 8.29 -14.03 2.15
C THR A 13 8.18 -15.54 2.05
N ILE A 14 7.27 -16.01 1.20
CA ILE A 14 7.08 -17.42 0.91
C ILE A 14 7.58 -17.67 -0.50
N ARG A 15 8.55 -18.59 -0.63
CA ARG A 15 9.10 -18.98 -1.93
C ARG A 15 8.63 -20.37 -2.29
N PHE A 16 8.19 -20.54 -3.53
CA PHE A 16 7.72 -21.82 -4.05
C PHE A 16 8.76 -22.38 -5.03
N GLU A 17 8.96 -23.68 -5.01
CA GLU A 17 9.83 -24.37 -5.98
C GLU A 17 9.28 -24.25 -7.42
N LYS A 18 7.96 -24.20 -7.53
CA LYS A 18 7.26 -24.04 -8.81
C LYS A 18 6.24 -22.91 -8.67
N PRO A 19 5.91 -22.19 -9.78
CA PRO A 19 4.83 -21.22 -9.73
C PRO A 19 3.57 -21.82 -9.14
N THR A 20 3.06 -21.21 -8.08
CA THR A 20 1.92 -21.71 -7.31
C THR A 20 0.81 -20.66 -7.33
N ARG A 21 -0.43 -21.10 -7.35
CA ARG A 21 -1.58 -20.22 -7.32
C ARG A 21 -1.67 -19.52 -5.96
N ILE A 22 -1.64 -18.19 -5.97
CA ILE A 22 -1.74 -17.35 -4.78
C ILE A 22 -3.18 -16.83 -4.60
N PRO A 23 -3.53 -16.23 -3.46
CA PRO A 23 -4.91 -15.79 -3.19
C PRO A 23 -5.54 -14.87 -4.24
N SER A 24 -4.73 -14.11 -4.99
CA SER A 24 -5.22 -13.29 -6.11
C SER A 24 -5.72 -14.11 -7.31
N GLY A 25 -5.45 -15.42 -7.31
CA GLY A 25 -5.74 -16.32 -8.43
C GLY A 25 -4.60 -16.40 -9.45
N GLN A 26 -3.61 -15.57 -9.36
CA GLN A 26 -2.43 -15.62 -10.22
C GLN A 26 -1.45 -16.68 -9.75
N PHE A 27 -0.55 -17.09 -10.66
CA PHE A 27 0.58 -17.98 -10.32
C PHE A 27 1.82 -17.15 -10.04
N ALA A 28 2.50 -17.45 -8.94
CA ALA A 28 3.72 -16.75 -8.55
C ALA A 28 4.72 -17.71 -7.89
N SER A 29 6.00 -17.40 -8.04
CA SER A 29 7.09 -18.10 -7.33
C SER A 29 7.38 -17.50 -5.96
N VAL A 30 6.89 -16.29 -5.70
CA VAL A 30 7.06 -15.60 -4.43
C VAL A 30 5.71 -15.01 -4.02
N PHE A 31 5.37 -15.18 -2.75
CA PHE A 31 4.19 -14.58 -2.13
C PHE A 31 4.59 -13.92 -0.81
N TYR A 32 4.05 -12.75 -0.55
CA TYR A 32 4.29 -12.01 0.69
C TYR A 32 3.03 -12.06 1.55
N ASP A 33 3.11 -12.79 2.67
CA ASP A 33 1.99 -12.94 3.60
C ASP A 33 2.03 -11.83 4.65
N CYS A 34 1.51 -10.67 4.29
CA CYS A 34 1.53 -9.49 5.15
C CYS A 34 0.67 -9.62 6.41
N TYR A 35 -0.23 -10.60 6.46
CA TYR A 35 -1.00 -10.91 7.67
C TYR A 35 -0.15 -11.45 8.82
N ARG A 36 1.09 -11.88 8.54
CA ARG A 36 2.04 -12.32 9.57
C ARG A 36 2.73 -11.17 10.29
N LEU A 37 2.52 -9.93 9.84
CA LEU A 37 3.13 -8.76 10.46
C LEU A 37 2.34 -8.34 11.70
N ALA A 38 3.06 -8.14 12.81
CA ALA A 38 2.47 -7.59 14.03
C ALA A 38 2.20 -6.09 13.88
N PRO A 39 1.28 -5.50 14.66
CA PRO A 39 1.03 -4.05 14.61
C PRO A 39 2.28 -3.20 14.81
N SER A 40 3.22 -3.60 15.67
CA SER A 40 4.49 -2.90 15.87
C SER A 40 5.37 -2.93 14.62
N GLU A 41 5.35 -4.04 13.87
CA GLU A 41 6.08 -4.16 12.60
C GLU A 41 5.43 -3.29 11.53
N LEU A 42 4.11 -3.29 11.44
CA LEU A 42 3.38 -2.40 10.51
C LEU A 42 3.68 -0.93 10.79
N ALA A 43 3.74 -0.53 12.05
CA ALA A 43 4.10 0.85 12.43
C ALA A 43 5.51 1.22 11.98
N ARG A 44 6.47 0.31 12.13
CA ARG A 44 7.85 0.52 11.69
C ARG A 44 7.94 0.62 10.17
N LEU A 45 7.24 -0.27 9.45
CA LEU A 45 7.21 -0.25 7.99
C LEU A 45 6.55 1.04 7.46
N ALA A 46 5.51 1.52 8.14
CA ALA A 46 4.91 2.82 7.80
C ALA A 46 5.91 3.97 7.98
N ALA A 47 6.66 3.97 9.07
CA ALA A 47 7.71 4.97 9.30
C ALA A 47 8.81 4.88 8.23
N ASP A 48 9.20 3.68 7.82
CA ASP A 48 10.18 3.49 6.75
C ASP A 48 9.68 4.05 5.41
N ALA A 49 8.40 3.87 5.12
CA ALA A 49 7.82 4.32 3.85
C ALA A 49 7.58 5.83 3.80
N ILE A 50 7.02 6.41 4.85
CA ILE A 50 6.53 7.80 4.84
C ILE A 50 6.98 8.65 6.05
N GLY A 51 7.94 8.17 6.85
CA GLY A 51 8.36 8.89 8.06
C GLY A 51 8.88 10.31 7.82
N ASP A 52 9.34 10.59 6.60
CA ASP A 52 9.86 11.93 6.22
C ASP A 52 8.76 12.90 5.77
N LEU A 53 7.51 12.44 5.64
CA LEU A 53 6.41 13.33 5.25
C LEU A 53 5.96 14.19 6.42
N ASP A 54 5.60 15.44 6.11
CA ASP A 54 5.02 16.35 7.09
C ASP A 54 3.67 15.82 7.59
N HIS A 55 3.31 16.18 8.84
CA HIS A 55 2.05 15.73 9.43
C HIS A 55 0.82 16.14 8.61
N ASP A 56 0.86 17.29 7.95
CA ASP A 56 -0.22 17.83 7.13
C ASP A 56 -0.13 17.44 5.65
N ALA A 57 0.76 16.51 5.30
CA ALA A 57 0.91 16.04 3.93
C ALA A 57 -0.37 15.38 3.40
N PHE A 58 -1.14 14.72 4.26
CA PHE A 58 -2.43 14.14 3.91
C PHE A 58 -3.37 14.09 5.12
N ASP A 59 -4.67 13.91 4.85
CA ASP A 59 -5.72 13.94 5.88
C ASP A 59 -6.27 12.54 6.17
N VAL A 60 -6.31 11.67 5.16
CA VAL A 60 -6.96 10.36 5.24
C VAL A 60 -6.09 9.32 4.54
N ALA A 61 -5.94 8.16 5.17
CA ALA A 61 -5.38 6.97 4.55
C ALA A 61 -6.51 6.05 4.11
N VAL A 62 -6.56 5.71 2.82
CA VAL A 62 -7.56 4.79 2.26
C VAL A 62 -6.90 3.44 2.04
N GLY A 63 -7.32 2.44 2.83
CA GLY A 63 -6.80 1.08 2.73
C GLY A 63 -7.59 0.21 1.78
N LEU A 64 -6.89 -0.56 0.95
CA LEU A 64 -7.51 -1.51 0.03
C LEU A 64 -7.67 -2.87 0.71
N ALA A 65 -8.87 -3.45 0.61
CA ALA A 65 -9.16 -4.73 1.22
C ALA A 65 -8.27 -5.85 0.62
N TYR A 66 -7.74 -6.75 1.45
CA TYR A 66 -7.96 -6.75 2.90
C TYR A 66 -6.72 -6.29 3.67
N SER A 67 -5.53 -6.79 3.34
CA SER A 67 -4.28 -6.51 4.08
C SER A 67 -3.86 -5.04 4.02
N GLY A 68 -4.22 -4.33 2.96
CA GLY A 68 -4.00 -2.89 2.87
C GLY A 68 -4.70 -2.09 3.96
N ILE A 69 -5.81 -2.60 4.50
CA ILE A 69 -6.53 -1.94 5.59
C ILE A 69 -5.68 -1.92 6.87
N LEU A 70 -5.03 -3.03 7.19
CA LEU A 70 -4.16 -3.10 8.39
C LEU A 70 -2.99 -2.13 8.27
N PHE A 71 -2.38 -2.07 7.10
CA PHE A 71 -1.28 -1.14 6.88
C PHE A 71 -1.75 0.33 6.85
N ALA A 72 -2.93 0.58 6.33
CA ALA A 72 -3.51 1.93 6.32
C ALA A 72 -3.69 2.50 7.73
N ALA A 73 -4.07 1.68 8.70
CA ALA A 73 -4.18 2.11 10.09
C ALA A 73 -2.82 2.57 10.64
N ALA A 74 -1.74 1.86 10.31
CA ALA A 74 -0.38 2.25 10.69
C ALA A 74 0.07 3.54 9.96
N VAL A 75 -0.17 3.60 8.65
CA VAL A 75 0.18 4.76 7.80
C VAL A 75 -0.56 6.02 8.26
N ALA A 76 -1.80 5.88 8.68
CA ALA A 76 -2.63 7.00 9.13
C ALA A 76 -2.00 7.76 10.30
N GLY A 77 -1.34 7.06 11.22
CA GLY A 77 -0.61 7.70 12.32
C GLY A 77 -1.46 8.66 13.15
N GLY A 78 -2.68 8.26 13.50
CA GLY A 78 -3.65 9.08 14.21
C GLY A 78 -4.61 9.86 13.32
N ARG A 79 -4.38 9.91 12.01
CA ARG A 79 -5.32 10.47 11.04
C ARG A 79 -6.48 9.51 10.81
N ARG A 80 -7.46 9.94 10.02
CA ARG A 80 -8.63 9.10 9.70
C ARG A 80 -8.27 8.03 8.68
N VAL A 81 -9.02 6.91 8.73
CA VAL A 81 -8.89 5.80 7.79
C VAL A 81 -10.23 5.59 7.09
N ALA A 82 -10.18 5.44 5.78
CA ALA A 82 -11.28 4.91 4.98
C ALA A 82 -10.84 3.59 4.36
N ILE A 83 -11.79 2.78 3.91
CA ILE A 83 -11.50 1.51 3.27
C ILE A 83 -12.25 1.38 1.96
N ILE A 84 -11.61 0.74 0.99
CA ILE A 84 -12.26 0.30 -0.24
C ILE A 84 -12.30 -1.23 -0.22
N GLN A 85 -13.51 -1.78 -0.25
CA GLN A 85 -13.73 -3.22 -0.28
C GLN A 85 -13.44 -3.79 -1.66
N LYS A 86 -13.39 -5.12 -1.76
CA LYS A 86 -13.12 -5.80 -3.04
C LYS A 86 -14.18 -5.53 -4.10
N ASP A 87 -15.41 -5.24 -3.69
CA ASP A 87 -16.52 -4.85 -4.58
C ASP A 87 -16.48 -3.37 -5.00
N GLY A 88 -15.48 -2.62 -4.54
CA GLY A 88 -15.31 -1.21 -4.85
C GLY A 88 -16.05 -0.25 -3.94
N GLN A 89 -16.81 -0.74 -2.96
CA GLN A 89 -17.51 0.14 -2.00
C GLN A 89 -16.51 0.82 -1.07
N LEU A 90 -16.71 2.11 -0.88
CA LEU A 90 -15.90 2.93 0.02
C LEU A 90 -16.66 3.17 1.32
N PHE A 91 -15.97 2.94 2.45
CA PHE A 91 -16.51 3.19 3.79
C PHE A 91 -15.53 4.07 4.57
N GLY A 92 -16.08 4.97 5.36
CA GLY A 92 -15.28 5.82 6.23
C GLY A 92 -15.72 7.29 6.19
N PRO A 93 -14.81 8.21 6.52
CA PRO A 93 -15.11 9.64 6.53
C PRO A 93 -15.39 10.16 5.12
N ASP A 94 -16.08 11.29 5.04
CA ASP A 94 -16.25 12.03 3.79
C ASP A 94 -14.88 12.47 3.26
N LEU A 95 -14.59 12.14 2.00
CA LEU A 95 -13.32 12.47 1.36
C LEU A 95 -13.31 13.82 0.64
N ARG A 96 -14.46 14.48 0.53
CA ARG A 96 -14.57 15.74 -0.22
C ARG A 96 -13.62 16.80 0.32
N GLY A 97 -12.78 17.35 -0.55
CA GLY A 97 -11.81 18.37 -0.21
C GLY A 97 -10.62 17.85 0.62
N ARG A 98 -10.51 16.54 0.81
CA ARG A 98 -9.45 15.94 1.63
C ARG A 98 -8.27 15.50 0.77
N LYS A 99 -7.08 15.58 1.34
CA LYS A 99 -5.86 15.00 0.78
C LYS A 99 -5.77 13.55 1.22
N VAL A 100 -5.64 12.64 0.27
CA VAL A 100 -5.73 11.20 0.49
C VAL A 100 -4.45 10.51 0.04
N VAL A 101 -3.97 9.58 0.85
CA VAL A 101 -3.03 8.54 0.39
C VAL A 101 -3.78 7.21 0.27
N ILE A 102 -3.50 6.47 -0.79
CA ILE A 102 -4.08 5.13 -1.00
C ILE A 102 -3.04 4.10 -0.57
N VAL A 103 -3.46 3.13 0.22
CA VAL A 103 -2.57 2.18 0.89
C VAL A 103 -2.93 0.75 0.49
N ASP A 104 -1.93 0.02 0.03
CA ASP A 104 -2.03 -1.42 -0.22
C ASP A 104 -0.84 -2.13 0.43
N ASP A 105 -0.88 -3.45 0.46
CA ASP A 105 0.22 -4.25 1.02
C ASP A 105 1.34 -4.46 0.00
N VAL A 106 1.01 -5.06 -1.14
CA VAL A 106 1.96 -5.38 -2.22
C VAL A 106 1.45 -4.78 -3.52
N VAL A 107 2.29 -4.03 -4.20
CA VAL A 107 1.94 -3.37 -5.47
C VAL A 107 2.82 -3.95 -6.58
N HIS A 108 2.20 -4.34 -7.69
CA HIS A 108 2.90 -4.87 -8.86
C HIS A 108 2.65 -3.99 -10.10
N THR A 109 1.46 -4.06 -10.68
CA THR A 109 1.13 -3.30 -11.90
C THR A 109 0.53 -1.93 -11.62
N GLY A 110 0.03 -1.72 -10.41
CA GLY A 110 -0.65 -0.49 -10.04
C GLY A 110 -2.12 -0.41 -10.44
N GLY A 111 -2.67 -1.48 -11.02
CA GLY A 111 -4.07 -1.49 -11.47
C GLY A 111 -5.07 -1.23 -10.35
N ARG A 112 -4.89 -1.88 -9.20
CA ARG A 112 -5.75 -1.66 -8.02
C ARG A 112 -5.64 -0.23 -7.50
N LEU A 113 -4.45 0.35 -7.51
CA LEU A 113 -4.22 1.73 -7.09
C LEU A 113 -4.93 2.71 -8.03
N GLN A 114 -4.86 2.49 -9.34
CA GLN A 114 -5.52 3.34 -10.32
C GLN A 114 -7.04 3.29 -10.18
N THR A 115 -7.61 2.09 -9.98
CA THR A 115 -9.05 1.91 -9.74
C THR A 115 -9.48 2.63 -8.47
N ALA A 116 -8.70 2.50 -7.39
CA ALA A 116 -8.97 3.19 -6.13
C ALA A 116 -8.87 4.70 -6.28
N ALA A 117 -7.89 5.20 -7.04
CA ALA A 117 -7.72 6.63 -7.29
C ALA A 117 -8.95 7.22 -8.00
N ALA A 118 -9.51 6.51 -8.98
CA ALA A 118 -10.73 6.92 -9.65
C ALA A 118 -11.91 7.01 -8.66
N LYS A 119 -12.02 6.05 -7.75
CA LYS A 119 -13.06 6.07 -6.71
C LYS A 119 -12.91 7.25 -5.76
N VAL A 120 -11.70 7.52 -5.31
CA VAL A 120 -11.41 8.67 -4.43
C VAL A 120 -11.76 9.99 -5.13
N ALA A 121 -11.39 10.14 -6.40
CA ALA A 121 -11.70 11.33 -7.19
C ALA A 121 -13.22 11.51 -7.36
N GLU A 122 -13.95 10.43 -7.62
CA GLU A 122 -15.41 10.43 -7.70
C GLU A 122 -16.05 10.93 -6.41
N GLU A 123 -15.46 10.61 -5.27
CA GLU A 123 -15.93 11.05 -3.95
C GLU A 123 -15.40 12.45 -3.55
N GLY A 124 -14.72 13.14 -4.44
CA GLY A 124 -14.25 14.51 -4.24
C GLY A 124 -12.93 14.64 -3.48
N GLY A 125 -12.24 13.54 -3.23
CA GLY A 125 -10.91 13.54 -2.62
C GLY A 125 -9.80 13.80 -3.64
N THR A 126 -8.65 14.25 -3.15
CA THR A 126 -7.44 14.44 -3.95
C THR A 126 -6.39 13.43 -3.53
N VAL A 127 -5.99 12.55 -4.44
CA VAL A 127 -4.91 11.59 -4.18
C VAL A 127 -3.58 12.33 -4.25
N VAL A 128 -2.87 12.39 -3.12
CA VAL A 128 -1.55 13.04 -3.02
C VAL A 128 -0.41 12.02 -3.06
N GLY A 129 -0.70 10.74 -2.89
CA GLY A 129 0.30 9.68 -2.95
C GLY A 129 -0.27 8.31 -2.70
N TYR A 130 0.59 7.33 -2.87
CA TYR A 130 0.32 5.92 -2.67
C TYR A 130 1.36 5.34 -1.73
N VAL A 131 0.96 4.45 -0.86
CA VAL A 131 1.86 3.81 0.11
C VAL A 131 1.67 2.31 0.08
N CYS A 132 2.74 1.56 0.04
CA CYS A 132 2.69 0.11 0.16
C CYS A 132 3.83 -0.43 1.04
N ILE A 133 3.68 -1.67 1.48
CA ILE A 133 4.77 -2.36 2.17
C ILE A 133 5.82 -2.76 1.15
N ILE A 134 5.40 -3.42 0.06
CA ILE A 134 6.31 -3.98 -0.93
C ILE A 134 5.94 -3.47 -2.33
N ASP A 135 6.90 -2.81 -2.96
CA ASP A 135 6.81 -2.42 -4.36
C ASP A 135 7.51 -3.46 -5.23
N ARG A 136 6.74 -4.15 -6.07
CA ARG A 136 7.21 -5.13 -7.05
C ARG A 136 7.18 -4.60 -8.48
N SER A 137 7.06 -3.31 -8.68
CA SER A 137 6.91 -2.73 -10.02
C SER A 137 8.22 -2.59 -10.79
N SER A 138 9.36 -2.88 -10.17
CA SER A 138 10.70 -2.69 -10.75
C SER A 138 10.93 -1.25 -11.24
N GLY A 139 10.45 -0.28 -10.47
CA GLY A 139 10.60 1.14 -10.78
C GLY A 139 9.56 1.70 -11.76
N GLN A 140 8.69 0.87 -12.31
CA GLN A 140 7.70 1.32 -13.29
C GLN A 140 6.66 2.28 -12.72
N LEU A 141 6.43 2.23 -11.42
CA LEU A 141 5.44 3.08 -10.74
C LEU A 141 6.06 4.27 -9.99
N THR A 142 7.37 4.42 -10.02
CA THR A 142 8.08 5.50 -9.31
C THR A 142 8.77 6.48 -10.25
N GLY A 143 8.85 6.17 -11.54
CA GLY A 143 9.49 7.04 -12.54
C GLY A 143 8.54 8.07 -13.15
N SER A 144 9.09 8.96 -13.98
CA SER A 144 8.32 9.99 -14.71
C SER A 144 7.29 9.41 -15.67
N GLU A 145 7.49 8.17 -16.12
CA GLU A 145 6.57 7.44 -17.02
C GLU A 145 5.51 6.66 -16.25
N SER A 146 5.46 6.79 -14.91
CA SER A 146 4.50 6.07 -14.09
C SER A 146 3.05 6.41 -14.47
N PRO A 147 2.15 5.41 -14.57
CA PRO A 147 0.73 5.67 -14.75
C PRO A 147 0.07 6.27 -13.51
N LEU A 148 0.73 6.19 -12.36
CA LEU A 148 0.28 6.88 -11.15
C LEU A 148 0.63 8.36 -11.26
N LYS A 149 -0.32 9.23 -11.00
CA LYS A 149 -0.13 10.68 -11.13
C LYS A 149 0.37 11.33 -9.84
N ALA A 150 0.80 10.52 -8.87
CA ALA A 150 1.33 10.94 -7.59
C ALA A 150 2.41 9.95 -7.14
N PRO A 151 3.27 10.32 -6.15
CA PRO A 151 4.34 9.45 -5.71
C PRO A 151 3.84 8.12 -5.12
N LEU A 152 4.64 7.07 -5.30
CA LEU A 152 4.48 5.81 -4.59
C LEU A 152 5.64 5.67 -3.59
N TRP A 153 5.30 5.54 -2.32
CA TRP A 153 6.25 5.30 -1.22
C TRP A 153 6.11 3.85 -0.74
N SER A 154 7.24 3.19 -0.56
CA SER A 154 7.26 1.81 -0.10
C SER A 154 8.25 1.61 1.02
N ALA A 155 7.99 0.65 1.91
CA ALA A 155 8.96 0.24 2.91
C ALA A 155 10.06 -0.62 2.29
N PHE A 156 9.73 -1.38 1.24
CA PHE A 156 10.64 -2.31 0.58
C PHE A 156 10.37 -2.36 -0.92
N GLN A 157 11.44 -2.32 -1.71
CA GLN A 157 11.37 -2.58 -3.15
C GLN A 157 11.92 -3.97 -3.42
N ALA A 158 11.08 -4.83 -3.99
CA ALA A 158 11.49 -6.18 -4.33
C ALA A 158 12.27 -6.17 -5.65
N GLU A 159 13.41 -6.82 -5.64
CA GLU A 159 14.15 -7.09 -6.88
C GLU A 159 13.43 -8.20 -7.66
N MET A 160 13.40 -8.04 -8.95
CA MET A 160 12.84 -9.04 -9.86
C MET A 160 13.89 -10.03 -10.30
#